data_0ee53800d531cf5524c260724515a8ff
#
_entry.id   0ee53800d531cf5524c260724515a8ff
#
_cell.length_a   1.000
_cell.length_b   1.000
_cell.length_c   1.000
_cell.angle_alpha   90.00
_cell.angle_beta   90.00
_cell.angle_gamma   90.00
#
_symmetry.space_group_name_H-M   'P 1'
#
loop_
_entity.id
_entity.type
_entity.pdbx_description
1 polymer ?
#
loop_
_entity_poly.entity_id
_entity_poly.type
_entity_poly.pdbx_seq_one_letter_code
_entity_poly.pdbx_strand_id
1 'polypeptide(L)'
;FPTRRSSDLMLTIKGTRGDRMVLGIPNNNVRKQYYDYLKEMFEEKSPIDTSKLDDCFYDMAYEGKWQEGLTFLAESYAKVSSVRDGIEGERNIQGFFMAYLNLCNYYITAPELELNHGFCDFFLLPNLAHYAVKHSYIIELKVLPKKDFSALCEDRKTTKAEAQWNEAVAQIHRYAEAPRVKALRQDTLLHKIVMQFEGWKLKNIEEVE
;
A
#
# COMPACT_ATOMS: atom_id res chain seq x y z
N PHE A 1 41.60 6.93 7.22
CA PHE A 1 40.35 6.26 7.55
C PHE A 1 39.44 6.32 6.34
N PRO A 2 38.92 5.19 5.82
CA PRO A 2 37.94 5.24 4.76
C PRO A 2 36.67 5.92 5.30
N THR A 3 36.28 7.01 4.69
CA THR A 3 35.01 7.67 4.97
C THR A 3 33.92 6.65 4.67
N ARG A 4 33.27 6.12 5.70
CA ARG A 4 32.05 5.31 5.56
C ARG A 4 31.05 6.15 4.78
N ARG A 5 30.66 5.66 3.61
CA ARG A 5 29.63 6.30 2.80
C ARG A 5 28.34 6.29 3.62
N SER A 6 27.61 7.40 3.62
CA SER A 6 26.34 7.55 4.35
C SER A 6 25.25 6.53 3.93
N SER A 7 25.51 5.76 2.89
CA SER A 7 24.68 4.66 2.41
C SER A 7 24.68 3.42 3.31
N ASP A 8 25.65 3.29 4.23
CA ASP A 8 25.79 2.09 5.07
C ASP A 8 24.83 2.07 6.28
N LEU A 9 24.08 3.14 6.52
CA LEU A 9 23.14 3.26 7.63
C LEU A 9 21.68 3.28 7.12
N MET A 10 21.25 2.18 6.53
CA MET A 10 19.86 2.02 6.09
C MET A 10 18.87 1.89 7.25
N LEU A 11 19.35 1.63 8.46
CA LEU A 11 18.54 1.54 9.68
C LEU A 11 19.14 2.38 10.80
N THR A 12 18.29 2.97 11.62
CA THR A 12 18.67 3.67 12.86
C THR A 12 18.00 3.04 14.07
N ILE A 13 18.58 3.23 15.23
CA ILE A 13 17.98 2.80 16.49
C ILE A 13 16.88 3.80 16.85
N LYS A 14 15.64 3.33 16.92
CA LYS A 14 14.45 4.12 17.33
C LYS A 14 14.21 4.07 18.83
N GLY A 15 14.78 3.05 19.50
CA GLY A 15 14.61 2.85 20.94
C GLY A 15 14.98 1.44 21.36
N THR A 16 14.64 1.10 22.60
CA THR A 16 14.82 -0.25 23.16
C THR A 16 13.50 -0.78 23.72
N ARG A 17 13.28 -2.08 23.61
CA ARG A 17 12.15 -2.77 24.23
C ARG A 17 12.70 -3.94 25.05
N GLY A 18 12.92 -3.72 26.33
CA GLY A 18 13.73 -4.62 27.17
C GLY A 18 15.16 -4.67 26.63
N ASP A 19 15.71 -5.86 26.44
CA ASP A 19 17.08 -6.08 25.94
C ASP A 19 17.19 -6.01 24.40
N ARG A 20 16.11 -5.70 23.69
CA ARG A 20 16.07 -5.66 22.23
C ARG A 20 16.10 -4.24 21.73
N MET A 21 17.02 -3.97 20.79
CA MET A 21 17.03 -2.72 20.03
C MET A 21 15.88 -2.71 19.01
N VAL A 22 15.14 -1.61 18.97
CA VAL A 22 14.12 -1.33 17.94
C VAL A 22 14.79 -0.53 16.85
N LEU A 23 14.89 -1.13 15.65
CA LEU A 23 15.43 -0.49 14.47
C LEU A 23 14.31 0.13 13.64
N GLY A 24 14.64 1.19 12.92
CA GLY A 24 13.71 1.83 11.97
C GLY A 24 14.44 2.59 10.89
N ILE A 25 13.71 2.95 9.84
CA ILE A 25 14.21 3.75 8.73
C ILE A 25 14.45 5.18 9.23
N PRO A 26 15.65 5.77 9.03
CA PRO A 26 16.02 7.05 9.65
C PRO A 26 15.23 8.25 9.08
N ASN A 27 14.99 8.28 7.80
CA ASN A 27 14.35 9.40 7.11
C ASN A 27 13.72 8.98 5.76
N ASN A 28 13.02 9.93 5.12
CA ASN A 28 12.32 9.68 3.85
C ASN A 28 13.26 9.39 2.67
N ASN A 29 14.48 9.91 2.66
CA ASN A 29 15.43 9.62 1.57
C ASN A 29 15.88 8.16 1.60
N VAL A 30 16.18 7.63 2.80
CA VAL A 30 16.50 6.22 2.97
C VAL A 30 15.27 5.35 2.67
N ARG A 31 14.08 5.80 3.04
CA ARG A 31 12.84 5.11 2.68
C ARG A 31 12.66 5.00 1.18
N LYS A 32 12.87 6.08 0.42
CA LYS A 32 12.85 6.06 -1.05
C LYS A 32 13.85 5.07 -1.61
N GLN A 33 15.10 5.06 -1.13
CA GLN A 33 16.10 4.09 -1.57
C GLN A 33 15.67 2.62 -1.33
N TYR A 34 14.97 2.33 -0.23
CA TYR A 34 14.39 1.00 -0.01
C TYR A 34 13.32 0.66 -1.06
N TYR A 35 12.49 1.63 -1.42
CA TYR A 35 11.45 1.39 -2.43
C TYR A 35 12.04 1.24 -3.82
N ASP A 36 13.06 2.04 -4.18
CA ASP A 36 13.79 1.89 -5.42
C ASP A 36 14.44 0.49 -5.51
N TYR A 37 15.06 0.02 -4.43
CA TYR A 37 15.62 -1.33 -4.35
C TYR A 37 14.54 -2.42 -4.49
N LEU A 38 13.40 -2.28 -3.83
CA LEU A 38 12.28 -3.21 -3.97
C LEU A 38 11.74 -3.22 -5.40
N LYS A 39 11.63 -2.04 -6.01
CA LYS A 39 11.22 -1.90 -7.42
C LYS A 39 12.17 -2.65 -8.34
N GLU A 40 13.47 -2.44 -8.23
CA GLU A 40 14.49 -3.16 -9.01
C GLU A 40 14.34 -4.68 -8.88
N MET A 41 14.16 -5.17 -7.65
CA MET A 41 13.92 -6.60 -7.40
C MET A 41 12.66 -7.15 -8.08
N PHE A 42 11.60 -6.36 -8.21
CA PHE A 42 10.38 -6.77 -8.91
C PHE A 42 10.57 -6.68 -10.43
N GLU A 43 11.24 -5.64 -10.92
CA GLU A 43 11.45 -5.39 -12.35
C GLU A 43 12.41 -6.37 -13.02
N GLU A 44 13.38 -6.93 -12.29
CA GLU A 44 14.27 -8.00 -12.81
C GLU A 44 13.50 -9.16 -13.45
N LYS A 45 12.25 -9.38 -13.07
CA LYS A 45 11.44 -10.52 -13.48
C LYS A 45 10.29 -10.17 -14.41
N SER A 46 9.72 -8.99 -14.25
CA SER A 46 8.64 -8.51 -15.08
C SER A 46 8.64 -6.99 -15.06
N PRO A 47 9.16 -6.34 -16.10
CA PRO A 47 9.14 -4.88 -16.19
C PRO A 47 7.70 -4.38 -16.18
N ILE A 48 7.46 -3.34 -15.38
CA ILE A 48 6.15 -2.70 -15.26
C ILE A 48 6.19 -1.40 -16.08
N ASP A 49 5.15 -1.18 -16.87
CA ASP A 49 5.01 0.07 -17.63
C ASP A 49 4.73 1.24 -16.68
N THR A 50 5.80 1.95 -16.34
CA THR A 50 5.73 3.11 -15.45
C THR A 50 5.08 4.31 -16.11
N SER A 51 5.11 4.43 -17.45
CA SER A 51 4.44 5.52 -18.16
C SER A 51 2.94 5.41 -18.04
N LYS A 52 2.40 4.19 -18.21
CA LYS A 52 0.98 3.94 -17.96
C LYS A 52 0.59 4.25 -16.52
N LEU A 53 1.46 3.94 -15.57
CA LEU A 53 1.20 4.21 -14.17
C LEU A 53 1.17 5.70 -13.86
N ASP A 54 2.04 6.51 -14.49
CA ASP A 54 2.05 7.96 -14.35
C ASP A 54 0.73 8.59 -14.85
N ASP A 55 0.20 8.11 -15.99
CA ASP A 55 -1.10 8.53 -16.50
C ASP A 55 -2.24 8.19 -15.53
N CYS A 56 -2.21 6.97 -14.96
CA CYS A 56 -3.17 6.57 -13.94
C CYS A 56 -3.08 7.44 -12.68
N PHE A 57 -1.89 7.83 -12.24
CA PHE A 57 -1.72 8.72 -11.09
C PHE A 57 -2.26 10.12 -11.35
N TYR A 58 -2.10 10.62 -12.59
CA TYR A 58 -2.72 11.89 -12.98
C TYR A 58 -4.26 11.80 -12.89
N ASP A 59 -4.84 10.75 -13.45
CA ASP A 59 -6.29 10.53 -13.42
C ASP A 59 -6.81 10.36 -11.99
N MET A 60 -6.07 9.66 -11.14
CA MET A 60 -6.38 9.58 -9.70
C MET A 60 -6.36 10.96 -9.04
N ALA A 61 -5.34 11.78 -9.33
CA ALA A 61 -5.14 13.06 -8.65
C ALA A 61 -6.20 14.12 -9.03
N TYR A 62 -6.62 14.16 -10.29
CA TYR A 62 -7.43 15.25 -10.83
C TYR A 62 -8.86 14.85 -11.23
N GLU A 63 -9.07 13.57 -11.58
CA GLU A 63 -10.35 13.06 -12.08
C GLU A 63 -11.03 12.07 -11.12
N GLY A 64 -10.32 11.60 -10.09
CA GLY A 64 -10.82 10.59 -9.15
C GLY A 64 -10.95 9.18 -9.77
N LYS A 65 -10.33 8.92 -10.92
CA LYS A 65 -10.36 7.63 -11.61
C LYS A 65 -9.28 6.71 -11.07
N TRP A 66 -9.57 5.99 -10.02
CA TRP A 66 -8.60 5.16 -9.30
C TRP A 66 -8.56 3.71 -9.78
N GLN A 67 -9.66 3.20 -10.38
CA GLN A 67 -9.84 1.79 -10.69
C GLN A 67 -8.73 1.23 -11.59
N GLU A 68 -8.41 1.96 -12.68
CA GLU A 68 -7.41 1.48 -13.63
C GLU A 68 -6.02 1.37 -12.99
N GLY A 69 -5.60 2.38 -12.25
CA GLY A 69 -4.28 2.40 -11.62
C GLY A 69 -4.09 1.31 -10.55
N LEU A 70 -5.07 1.17 -9.64
CA LEU A 70 -4.99 0.15 -8.59
C LEU A 70 -5.15 -1.27 -9.13
N THR A 71 -6.01 -1.46 -10.15
CA THR A 71 -6.16 -2.76 -10.83
C THR A 71 -4.87 -3.12 -11.58
N PHE A 72 -4.28 -2.17 -12.30
CA PHE A 72 -3.02 -2.36 -13.00
C PHE A 72 -1.88 -2.79 -12.04
N LEU A 73 -1.78 -2.16 -10.88
CA LEU A 73 -0.82 -2.57 -9.84
C LEU A 73 -1.10 -3.97 -9.32
N ALA A 74 -2.36 -4.31 -9.04
CA ALA A 74 -2.72 -5.64 -8.56
C ALA A 74 -2.43 -6.75 -9.59
N GLU A 75 -2.71 -6.52 -10.87
CA GLU A 75 -2.40 -7.44 -11.96
C GLU A 75 -0.89 -7.58 -12.17
N SER A 76 -0.16 -6.49 -12.06
CA SER A 76 1.30 -6.49 -12.14
C SER A 76 1.92 -7.28 -11.00
N TYR A 77 1.40 -7.12 -9.77
CA TYR A 77 1.80 -7.93 -8.63
C TYR A 77 1.54 -9.42 -8.87
N ALA A 78 0.37 -9.77 -9.41
CA ALA A 78 0.03 -11.16 -9.71
C ALA A 78 0.99 -11.80 -10.71
N LYS A 79 1.45 -11.07 -11.73
CA LYS A 79 2.43 -11.54 -12.71
C LYS A 79 3.80 -11.80 -12.06
N VAL A 80 4.28 -10.87 -11.24
CA VAL A 80 5.57 -11.00 -10.55
C VAL A 80 5.53 -12.14 -9.52
N SER A 81 4.43 -12.30 -8.79
CA SER A 81 4.30 -13.27 -7.70
C SER A 81 4.07 -14.68 -8.19
N SER A 82 3.46 -14.88 -9.39
CA SER A 82 3.25 -16.20 -9.98
C SER A 82 4.57 -16.91 -10.34
N VAL A 83 5.66 -16.17 -10.48
CA VAL A 83 7.01 -16.67 -10.81
C VAL A 83 7.80 -17.04 -9.54
N ARG A 84 7.39 -16.60 -8.37
CA ARG A 84 8.03 -16.87 -7.07
C ARG A 84 7.15 -17.81 -6.24
N ASP A 85 7.40 -19.10 -6.34
CA ASP A 85 6.85 -20.06 -5.38
C ASP A 85 7.21 -19.63 -3.95
N GLY A 86 6.20 -19.21 -3.18
CA GLY A 86 6.31 -19.08 -1.73
C GLY A 86 6.24 -17.70 -1.09
N ILE A 87 6.07 -16.59 -1.84
CA ILE A 87 5.92 -15.27 -1.20
C ILE A 87 4.43 -14.90 -1.13
N GLU A 88 3.70 -15.57 -0.25
CA GLU A 88 2.34 -15.20 0.11
C GLU A 88 2.34 -14.30 1.36
N GLY A 89 1.49 -13.29 1.37
CA GLY A 89 1.21 -12.50 2.56
C GLY A 89 0.98 -11.02 2.28
N GLU A 90 0.21 -10.41 3.14
CA GLU A 90 -0.19 -9.01 3.10
C GLU A 90 1.01 -8.05 2.99
N ARG A 91 2.08 -8.31 3.76
CA ARG A 91 3.31 -7.49 3.76
C ARG A 91 4.01 -7.44 2.40
N ASN A 92 3.91 -8.50 1.61
CA ASN A 92 4.53 -8.53 0.29
C ASN A 92 3.74 -7.69 -0.71
N ILE A 93 2.40 -7.74 -0.64
CA ILE A 93 1.53 -6.87 -1.42
C ILE A 93 1.76 -5.42 -1.01
N GLN A 94 1.78 -5.13 0.29
CA GLN A 94 2.08 -3.80 0.81
C GLN A 94 3.43 -3.28 0.31
N GLY A 95 4.49 -4.10 0.39
CA GLY A 95 5.82 -3.74 -0.11
C GLY A 95 5.85 -3.41 -1.60
N PHE A 96 5.15 -4.22 -2.42
CA PHE A 96 5.01 -3.96 -3.84
C PHE A 96 4.25 -2.65 -4.12
N PHE A 97 3.07 -2.49 -3.53
CA PHE A 97 2.29 -1.26 -3.70
C PHE A 97 3.07 -0.03 -3.25
N MET A 98 3.78 -0.12 -2.11
CA MET A 98 4.62 0.97 -1.63
C MET A 98 5.72 1.35 -2.62
N ALA A 99 6.39 0.37 -3.25
CA ALA A 99 7.43 0.64 -4.23
C ALA A 99 6.90 1.46 -5.42
N TYR A 100 5.71 1.14 -5.91
CA TYR A 100 5.13 1.80 -7.08
C TYR A 100 4.33 3.06 -6.75
N LEU A 101 3.57 3.10 -5.66
CA LEU A 101 2.86 4.30 -5.23
C LEU A 101 3.81 5.45 -4.86
N ASN A 102 5.04 5.16 -4.43
CA ASN A 102 6.04 6.19 -4.18
C ASN A 102 6.67 6.81 -5.45
N LEU A 103 6.43 6.26 -6.64
CA LEU A 103 6.79 6.91 -7.89
C LEU A 103 5.89 8.11 -8.18
N CYS A 104 4.69 8.13 -7.61
CA CYS A 104 3.73 9.22 -7.78
C CYS A 104 4.21 10.50 -7.09
N ASN A 105 4.29 11.59 -7.85
CA ASN A 105 4.65 12.90 -7.31
C ASN A 105 3.46 13.66 -6.72
N TYR A 106 2.22 13.30 -7.08
CA TYR A 106 0.99 13.94 -6.62
C TYR A 106 0.65 13.61 -5.18
N TYR A 107 1.21 12.50 -4.66
CA TYR A 107 0.94 12.00 -3.31
C TYR A 107 2.22 11.76 -2.51
N ILE A 108 2.09 11.96 -1.22
CA ILE A 108 3.04 11.46 -0.23
C ILE A 108 2.41 10.19 0.33
N THR A 109 2.95 9.03 -0.01
CA THR A 109 2.42 7.76 0.48
C THR A 109 2.82 7.55 1.93
N ALA A 110 1.85 7.52 2.83
CA ALA A 110 2.04 7.23 4.24
C ALA A 110 1.58 5.79 4.52
N PRO A 111 2.52 4.82 4.62
CA PRO A 111 2.19 3.45 5.03
C PRO A 111 1.96 3.40 6.52
N GLU A 112 1.08 2.49 6.95
CA GLU A 112 0.82 2.21 8.35
C GLU A 112 0.59 3.51 9.16
N LEU A 113 -0.22 4.43 8.61
CA LEU A 113 -0.56 5.64 9.32
C LEU A 113 -1.31 5.25 10.60
N GLU A 114 -0.70 5.52 11.75
CA GLU A 114 -1.32 5.30 13.04
C GLU A 114 -2.52 6.25 13.21
N LEU A 115 -3.68 5.66 13.28
CA LEU A 115 -4.96 6.32 13.52
C LEU A 115 -5.54 5.81 14.84
N ASN A 116 -6.42 6.56 15.45
CA ASN A 116 -7.06 6.20 16.74
C ASN A 116 -7.64 4.78 16.68
N HIS A 117 -6.92 3.78 17.22
CA HIS A 117 -7.25 2.35 17.28
C HIS A 117 -6.86 1.47 16.08
N GLY A 118 -5.83 1.83 15.32
CA GLY A 118 -5.29 0.95 14.27
C GLY A 118 -4.40 1.69 13.27
N PHE A 119 -3.98 0.94 12.27
CA PHE A 119 -3.15 1.44 11.18
C PHE A 119 -3.91 1.22 9.88
N CYS A 120 -4.03 2.24 9.02
CA CYS A 120 -4.47 2.01 7.65
C CYS A 120 -3.26 1.57 6.81
N ASP A 121 -3.49 0.67 5.85
CA ASP A 121 -2.39 0.15 5.03
C ASP A 121 -1.74 1.25 4.20
N PHE A 122 -2.53 2.06 3.50
CA PHE A 122 -2.03 3.22 2.78
C PHE A 122 -2.94 4.43 2.92
N PHE A 123 -2.30 5.57 3.13
CA PHE A 123 -2.92 6.86 2.90
C PHE A 123 -2.11 7.62 1.85
N LEU A 124 -2.75 7.91 0.71
CA LEU A 124 -2.20 8.75 -0.33
C LEU A 124 -2.52 10.21 0.02
N LEU A 125 -1.60 10.81 0.77
CA LEU A 125 -1.69 12.18 1.23
C LEU A 125 -1.45 13.14 0.07
N PRO A 126 -2.39 14.06 -0.24
CA PRO A 126 -2.24 14.99 -1.35
C PRO A 126 -1.05 15.93 -1.14
N ASN A 127 -0.18 16.03 -2.16
CA ASN A 127 1.00 16.91 -2.14
C ASN A 127 0.61 18.33 -2.57
N LEU A 128 -0.25 18.98 -1.79
CA LEU A 128 -0.82 20.30 -2.11
C LEU A 128 0.20 21.45 -2.10
N ALA A 129 1.41 21.20 -1.57
CA ALA A 129 2.48 22.18 -1.64
C ALA A 129 3.00 22.39 -3.08
N HIS A 130 2.82 21.41 -3.96
CA HIS A 130 3.35 21.40 -5.32
C HIS A 130 2.31 21.21 -6.40
N TYR A 131 1.15 20.59 -6.08
CA TYR A 131 0.15 20.18 -7.05
C TYR A 131 -1.26 20.50 -6.53
N ALA A 132 -2.13 20.98 -7.41
CA ALA A 132 -3.54 21.23 -7.09
C ALA A 132 -4.38 19.94 -7.16
N VAL A 133 -4.00 18.94 -6.37
CA VAL A 133 -4.66 17.63 -6.28
C VAL A 133 -6.07 17.82 -5.73
N LYS A 134 -7.05 17.15 -6.34
CA LYS A 134 -8.46 17.23 -5.94
C LYS A 134 -8.93 16.02 -5.13
N HIS A 135 -8.24 14.90 -5.21
CA HIS A 135 -8.64 13.61 -4.64
C HIS A 135 -7.54 13.06 -3.72
N SER A 136 -7.92 12.42 -2.63
CA SER A 136 -7.04 11.69 -1.71
C SER A 136 -7.61 10.31 -1.42
N TYR A 137 -6.78 9.36 -0.99
CA TYR A 137 -7.17 7.95 -0.91
C TYR A 137 -6.73 7.33 0.40
N ILE A 138 -7.64 6.60 1.03
CA ILE A 138 -7.29 5.58 2.01
C ILE A 138 -7.51 4.23 1.34
N ILE A 139 -6.54 3.33 1.45
CA ILE A 139 -6.62 2.00 0.86
C ILE A 139 -6.37 0.99 1.97
N GLU A 140 -7.28 0.04 2.11
CA GLU A 140 -7.19 -1.08 3.04
C GLU A 140 -7.02 -2.37 2.24
N LEU A 141 -5.99 -3.14 2.58
CA LEU A 141 -5.71 -4.43 1.96
C LEU A 141 -6.16 -5.57 2.87
N LYS A 142 -6.69 -6.61 2.27
CA LYS A 142 -6.95 -7.88 2.95
C LYS A 142 -6.49 -9.04 2.08
N VAL A 143 -5.89 -10.03 2.72
CA VAL A 143 -5.38 -11.21 2.03
C VAL A 143 -6.00 -12.47 2.61
N LEU A 144 -6.59 -13.27 1.76
CA LEU A 144 -7.03 -14.63 2.04
C LEU A 144 -5.87 -15.57 1.69
N PRO A 145 -5.17 -16.19 2.66
CA PRO A 145 -4.05 -17.07 2.38
C PRO A 145 -4.50 -18.26 1.55
N LYS A 146 -3.87 -18.50 0.40
CA LYS A 146 -4.29 -19.53 -0.55
C LYS A 146 -4.35 -20.94 0.06
N LYS A 147 -3.36 -21.29 0.89
CA LYS A 147 -3.29 -22.60 1.55
C LYS A 147 -4.50 -22.88 2.42
N ASP A 148 -4.85 -21.93 3.27
CA ASP A 148 -5.96 -22.08 4.22
C ASP A 148 -7.30 -21.95 3.53
N PHE A 149 -7.37 -21.07 2.53
CA PHE A 149 -8.62 -20.78 1.83
C PHE A 149 -8.99 -21.88 0.84
N SER A 150 -8.03 -22.44 0.10
CA SER A 150 -8.29 -23.51 -0.87
C SER A 150 -8.77 -24.83 -0.23
N ALA A 151 -8.42 -25.07 1.02
CA ALA A 151 -8.84 -26.24 1.76
C ALA A 151 -10.31 -26.19 2.28
N LEU A 152 -10.96 -25.02 2.18
CA LEU A 152 -12.34 -24.85 2.64
C LEU A 152 -13.36 -25.28 1.56
N CYS A 153 -14.54 -25.71 1.99
CA CYS A 153 -15.69 -25.83 1.08
C CYS A 153 -16.17 -24.44 0.63
N GLU A 154 -16.89 -24.37 -0.50
CA GLU A 154 -17.29 -23.10 -1.13
C GLU A 154 -18.09 -22.20 -0.19
N ASP A 155 -19.04 -22.74 0.57
CA ASP A 155 -19.85 -21.97 1.53
C ASP A 155 -18.95 -21.29 2.59
N ARG A 156 -17.95 -22.02 3.11
CA ARG A 156 -17.03 -21.47 4.11
C ARG A 156 -16.05 -20.46 3.50
N LYS A 157 -15.68 -20.63 2.23
CA LYS A 157 -14.87 -19.66 1.50
C LYS A 157 -15.62 -18.33 1.37
N THR A 158 -16.87 -18.39 0.93
CA THR A 158 -17.73 -17.22 0.79
C THR A 158 -17.90 -16.51 2.12
N THR A 159 -18.32 -17.24 3.15
CA THR A 159 -18.52 -16.68 4.50
C THR A 159 -17.26 -16.02 5.06
N LYS A 160 -16.07 -16.66 4.88
CA LYS A 160 -14.80 -16.10 5.36
C LYS A 160 -14.39 -14.85 4.58
N ALA A 161 -14.57 -14.86 3.25
CA ALA A 161 -14.26 -13.72 2.41
C ALA A 161 -15.16 -12.51 2.73
N GLU A 162 -16.47 -12.75 2.89
CA GLU A 162 -17.43 -11.72 3.25
C GLU A 162 -17.17 -11.15 4.66
N ALA A 163 -16.87 -12.00 5.64
CA ALA A 163 -16.55 -11.55 6.99
C ALA A 163 -15.30 -10.65 7.00
N GLN A 164 -14.24 -11.04 6.29
CA GLN A 164 -13.03 -10.23 6.17
C GLN A 164 -13.27 -8.93 5.42
N TRP A 165 -14.11 -8.96 4.37
CA TRP A 165 -14.51 -7.77 3.62
C TRP A 165 -15.27 -6.78 4.52
N ASN A 166 -16.27 -7.24 5.23
CA ASN A 166 -17.06 -6.40 6.14
C ASN A 166 -16.21 -5.81 7.27
N GLU A 167 -15.22 -6.56 7.76
CA GLU A 167 -14.26 -6.03 8.72
C GLU A 167 -13.41 -4.89 8.11
N ALA A 168 -12.91 -5.07 6.89
CA ALA A 168 -12.14 -4.04 6.19
C ALA A 168 -12.97 -2.77 5.94
N VAL A 169 -14.23 -2.92 5.52
CA VAL A 169 -15.17 -1.81 5.35
C VAL A 169 -15.37 -1.05 6.66
N ALA A 170 -15.59 -1.76 7.77
CA ALA A 170 -15.73 -1.14 9.07
C ALA A 170 -14.45 -0.44 9.56
N GLN A 171 -13.28 -0.98 9.21
CA GLN A 171 -11.98 -0.38 9.52
C GLN A 171 -11.77 0.92 8.76
N ILE A 172 -11.97 0.91 7.45
CA ILE A 172 -11.70 2.09 6.61
C ILE A 172 -12.64 3.26 6.94
N HIS A 173 -13.89 3.00 7.32
CA HIS A 173 -14.81 4.02 7.79
C HIS A 173 -14.30 4.68 9.07
N ARG A 174 -13.84 3.89 10.05
CA ARG A 174 -13.27 4.43 11.29
C ARG A 174 -12.03 5.30 11.02
N TYR A 175 -11.20 4.88 10.06
CA TYR A 175 -10.01 5.64 9.68
C TYR A 175 -10.35 6.95 8.99
N ALA A 176 -11.33 6.94 8.08
CA ALA A 176 -11.79 8.14 7.39
C ALA A 176 -12.32 9.22 8.36
N GLU A 177 -12.94 8.81 9.46
CA GLU A 177 -13.46 9.71 10.50
C GLU A 177 -12.37 10.25 11.45
N ALA A 178 -11.16 9.69 11.44
CA ALA A 178 -10.10 10.12 12.32
C ALA A 178 -9.75 11.62 12.09
N PRO A 179 -9.64 12.42 13.16
CA PRO A 179 -9.33 13.86 13.05
C PRO A 179 -8.04 14.13 12.26
N ARG A 180 -7.07 13.23 12.39
CA ARG A 180 -5.80 13.30 11.66
C ARG A 180 -5.98 13.17 10.15
N VAL A 181 -6.83 12.27 9.69
CA VAL A 181 -7.14 12.09 8.26
C VAL A 181 -7.86 13.31 7.73
N LYS A 182 -8.87 13.81 8.47
CA LYS A 182 -9.61 15.02 8.11
C LYS A 182 -8.70 16.24 7.96
N ALA A 183 -7.74 16.39 8.86
CA ALA A 183 -6.75 17.48 8.80
C ALA A 183 -5.77 17.31 7.62
N LEU A 184 -5.30 16.09 7.37
CA LEU A 184 -4.29 15.80 6.35
C LEU A 184 -4.84 15.85 4.92
N ARG A 185 -6.09 15.42 4.69
CA ARG A 185 -6.71 15.46 3.36
C ARG A 185 -7.04 16.89 2.90
N GLN A 186 -7.13 17.83 3.84
CA GLN A 186 -7.56 19.22 3.59
C GLN A 186 -8.89 19.26 2.82
N ASP A 187 -8.96 20.03 1.72
CA ASP A 187 -10.18 20.19 0.91
C ASP A 187 -10.35 19.15 -0.18
N THR A 188 -9.51 18.12 -0.23
CA THR A 188 -9.62 17.06 -1.26
C THR A 188 -10.79 16.11 -0.96
N LEU A 189 -11.37 15.54 -2.02
CA LEU A 189 -12.35 14.46 -1.91
C LEU A 189 -11.63 13.18 -1.48
N LEU A 190 -12.05 12.60 -0.37
CA LEU A 190 -11.48 11.36 0.16
C LEU A 190 -12.18 10.14 -0.41
N HIS A 191 -11.43 9.27 -1.08
CA HIS A 191 -11.87 7.96 -1.55
C HIS A 191 -11.45 6.88 -0.55
N LYS A 192 -12.35 5.96 -0.26
CA LYS A 192 -12.16 4.84 0.66
C LYS A 192 -12.16 3.54 -0.13
N ILE A 193 -11.01 2.97 -0.39
CA ILE A 193 -10.85 1.81 -1.26
C ILE A 193 -10.50 0.57 -0.44
N VAL A 194 -11.27 -0.50 -0.60
CA VAL A 194 -10.97 -1.81 -0.03
C VAL A 194 -10.52 -2.74 -1.15
N MET A 195 -9.39 -3.41 -0.95
CA MET A 195 -8.85 -4.41 -1.87
C MET A 195 -8.70 -5.75 -1.16
N GLN A 196 -9.32 -6.79 -1.68
CA GLN A 196 -9.20 -8.15 -1.16
C GLN A 196 -8.47 -9.04 -2.16
N PHE A 197 -7.45 -9.73 -1.69
CA PHE A 197 -6.67 -10.68 -2.47
C PHE A 197 -6.92 -12.11 -2.01
N GLU A 198 -6.89 -13.05 -2.96
CA GLU A 198 -6.79 -14.47 -2.70
C GLU A 198 -5.37 -14.93 -3.10
N GLY A 199 -4.53 -15.16 -2.09
CA GLY A 199 -3.09 -15.32 -2.31
C GLY A 199 -2.48 -14.06 -2.93
N TRP A 200 -2.07 -14.15 -4.18
CA TRP A 200 -1.50 -13.02 -4.94
C TRP A 200 -2.45 -12.39 -5.96
N LYS A 201 -3.66 -12.93 -6.13
CA LYS A 201 -4.63 -12.44 -7.12
C LYS A 201 -5.63 -11.51 -6.46
N LEU A 202 -5.91 -10.40 -7.12
CA LEU A 202 -7.01 -9.52 -6.75
C LEU A 202 -8.33 -10.29 -6.89
N LYS A 203 -9.11 -10.35 -5.81
CA LYS A 203 -10.42 -10.99 -5.75
C LYS A 203 -11.53 -9.96 -5.86
N ASN A 204 -11.42 -8.87 -5.10
CA ASN A 204 -12.38 -7.77 -5.11
C ASN A 204 -11.68 -6.44 -4.86
N ILE A 205 -12.19 -5.37 -5.48
CA ILE A 205 -11.79 -4.00 -5.25
C ILE A 205 -13.00 -3.09 -5.40
N GLU A 206 -13.30 -2.31 -4.37
CA GLU A 206 -14.44 -1.40 -4.39
C GLU A 206 -14.14 -0.12 -3.60
N GLU A 207 -14.76 0.97 -4.02
CA GLU A 207 -14.90 2.17 -3.22
C GLU A 207 -16.12 2.02 -2.32
N VAL A 208 -15.93 2.26 -1.01
CA VAL A 208 -16.99 2.16 -0.02
C VAL A 208 -17.46 3.56 0.38
N GLU A 209 -18.77 3.76 0.46
CA GLU A 209 -19.41 5.05 0.75
C GLU A 209 -19.18 5.55 2.19
#